data_6bf7384709a467f2c697c9b924311853
#
_entry.id   6bf7384709a467f2c697c9b924311853
#
_cell.length_a   1.000
_cell.length_b   1.000
_cell.length_c   1.000
_cell.angle_alpha   90.00
_cell.angle_beta   90.00
_cell.angle_gamma   90.00
#
_symmetry.space_group_name_H-M   'P 1'
#
loop_
_entity.id
_entity.type
_entity.pdbx_description
1 polymer ?
#
loop_
_entity_poly.entity_id
_entity_poly.type
_entity_poly.pdbx_seq_one_letter_code
_entity_poly.pdbx_strand_id
1 'polypeptide(L)'
;MRTDDAPFHAHVYFTTDSRASAAALRERLLATVAPDALLFVGELREHKVGPHPVPQFECHFYESYLPRLMPALESCGLTVLVHPLTLDDTADHTTLGRWLGGAPIELDLSVLDPPGVNQGFARFGRTDF
;
A
#
# COMPACT_ATOMS: atom_id res chain seq x y z
N MET A 1 10.48 10.86 -17.35
CA MET A 1 10.25 9.79 -16.36
C MET A 1 11.52 8.99 -16.17
N ARG A 2 11.86 8.71 -14.94
CA ARG A 2 13.01 7.86 -14.64
C ARG A 2 12.67 6.41 -14.94
N THR A 3 13.52 5.72 -15.69
CA THR A 3 13.32 4.32 -16.02
C THR A 3 13.71 3.38 -14.88
N ASP A 4 14.46 3.90 -13.89
CA ASP A 4 14.91 3.15 -12.72
C ASP A 4 14.04 3.38 -11.48
N ASP A 5 12.91 4.09 -11.64
CA ASP A 5 12.01 4.37 -10.55
C ASP A 5 11.23 3.11 -10.16
N ALA A 6 11.33 2.72 -8.91
CA ALA A 6 10.76 1.46 -8.44
C ALA A 6 9.27 1.61 -8.13
N PRO A 7 8.45 0.62 -8.52
CA PRO A 7 7.04 0.60 -8.13
C PRO A 7 6.90 0.24 -6.65
N PHE A 8 5.95 0.90 -5.98
CA PHE A 8 5.67 0.74 -4.55
C PHE A 8 4.18 0.63 -4.29
N HIS A 9 3.84 -0.04 -3.21
CA HIS A 9 2.51 -0.04 -2.62
C HIS A 9 2.55 0.56 -1.22
N ALA A 10 1.45 1.19 -0.81
CA ALA A 10 1.15 1.49 0.58
C ALA A 10 -0.20 0.88 0.91
N HIS A 11 -0.29 0.14 2.00
CA HIS A 11 -1.53 -0.45 2.50
C HIS A 11 -1.90 0.24 3.80
N VAL A 12 -3.07 0.87 3.84
CA VAL A 12 -3.60 1.55 5.02
C VAL A 12 -4.66 0.67 5.64
N TYR A 13 -4.38 0.18 6.85
CA TYR A 13 -5.27 -0.75 7.54
C TYR A 13 -6.22 -0.01 8.46
N PHE A 14 -7.43 -0.54 8.61
CA PHE A 14 -8.42 0.06 9.50
C PHE A 14 -9.28 -1.03 10.15
N THR A 15 -9.97 -0.62 11.23
CA THR A 15 -10.97 -1.43 11.90
C THR A 15 -12.31 -0.73 11.74
N THR A 16 -13.38 -1.32 12.28
CA THR A 16 -14.68 -0.66 12.31
C THR A 16 -14.60 0.72 12.96
N ASP A 17 -13.82 0.84 14.05
CA ASP A 17 -13.68 2.10 14.78
C ASP A 17 -12.88 3.15 14.03
N SER A 18 -11.94 2.74 13.18
CA SER A 18 -11.07 3.66 12.42
C SER A 18 -11.46 3.79 10.95
N ARG A 19 -12.56 3.18 10.52
CA ARG A 19 -12.99 3.21 9.12
C ARG A 19 -13.18 4.64 8.61
N ALA A 20 -13.78 5.50 9.42
CA ALA A 20 -14.00 6.90 9.04
C ALA A 20 -12.68 7.64 8.85
N SER A 21 -11.68 7.35 9.70
CA SER A 21 -10.34 7.93 9.56
C SER A 21 -9.65 7.47 8.29
N ALA A 22 -9.81 6.19 7.94
CA ALA A 22 -9.27 5.65 6.69
C ALA A 22 -9.93 6.28 5.47
N ALA A 23 -11.25 6.44 5.50
CA ALA A 23 -11.99 7.09 4.42
C ALA A 23 -11.56 8.55 4.26
N ALA A 24 -11.36 9.28 5.36
CA ALA A 24 -10.91 10.66 5.32
C ALA A 24 -9.49 10.78 4.75
N LEU A 25 -8.60 9.88 5.13
CA LEU A 25 -7.25 9.84 4.56
C LEU A 25 -7.30 9.58 3.05
N ARG A 26 -8.12 8.62 2.62
CA ARG A 26 -8.27 8.31 1.20
C ARG A 26 -8.72 9.53 0.41
N GLU A 27 -9.75 10.24 0.89
CA GLU A 27 -10.23 11.47 0.25
C GLU A 27 -9.15 12.54 0.18
N ARG A 28 -8.39 12.71 1.26
CA ARG A 28 -7.28 13.66 1.29
C ARG A 28 -6.20 13.30 0.26
N LEU A 29 -5.86 12.03 0.13
CA LEU A 29 -4.87 11.58 -0.85
C LEU A 29 -5.37 11.83 -2.27
N LEU A 30 -6.64 11.55 -2.55
CA LEU A 30 -7.23 11.82 -3.85
C LEU A 30 -7.22 13.30 -4.20
N ALA A 31 -7.51 14.17 -3.23
CA ALA A 31 -7.64 15.60 -3.45
C ALA A 31 -6.29 16.33 -3.53
N THR A 32 -5.30 15.89 -2.75
CA THR A 32 -4.07 16.67 -2.57
C THR A 32 -2.82 16.01 -3.13
N VAL A 33 -2.77 14.70 -3.21
CA VAL A 33 -1.56 13.95 -3.59
C VAL A 33 -1.74 13.22 -4.91
N ALA A 34 -2.91 12.59 -5.12
CA ALA A 34 -3.12 11.65 -6.22
C ALA A 34 -2.79 12.19 -7.62
N PRO A 35 -3.20 13.43 -8.01
CA PRO A 35 -2.96 13.87 -9.39
C PRO A 35 -1.50 13.86 -9.79
N ASP A 36 -0.59 14.11 -8.83
CA ASP A 36 0.83 14.26 -9.10
C ASP A 36 1.67 13.05 -8.69
N ALA A 37 1.22 12.32 -7.66
CA ALA A 37 2.09 11.38 -6.98
C ALA A 37 1.57 9.94 -6.98
N LEU A 38 0.26 9.73 -7.09
CA LEU A 38 -0.33 8.40 -6.99
C LEU A 38 -0.88 7.96 -8.35
N LEU A 39 -0.54 6.74 -8.75
CA LEU A 39 -1.06 6.11 -9.97
C LEU A 39 -2.42 5.49 -9.72
N PHE A 40 -2.67 5.05 -8.49
CA PHE A 40 -3.91 4.37 -8.11
C PHE A 40 -4.14 4.54 -6.62
N VAL A 41 -5.37 4.86 -6.26
CA VAL A 41 -5.85 4.86 -4.88
C VAL A 41 -7.06 3.94 -4.85
N GLY A 42 -6.91 2.78 -4.22
CA GLY A 42 -7.97 1.77 -4.17
C GLY A 42 -9.11 2.17 -3.27
N GLU A 43 -10.22 1.47 -3.41
CA GLU A 43 -11.37 1.60 -2.52
C GLU A 43 -11.10 0.89 -1.19
N LEU A 44 -11.87 1.24 -0.18
CA LEU A 44 -11.83 0.54 1.10
C LEU A 44 -12.28 -0.90 0.90
N ARG A 45 -11.42 -1.85 1.26
CA ARG A 45 -11.72 -3.28 1.18
C ARG A 45 -11.93 -3.81 2.58
N GLU A 46 -13.12 -4.32 2.86
CA GLU A 46 -13.50 -4.76 4.20
C GLU A 46 -13.41 -6.28 4.37
N HIS A 47 -12.83 -6.97 3.39
CA HIS A 47 -12.57 -8.41 3.44
C HIS A 47 -11.07 -8.68 3.23
N LYS A 48 -10.65 -9.91 3.44
CA LYS A 48 -9.26 -10.31 3.22
C LYS A 48 -8.87 -10.07 1.75
N VAL A 49 -7.73 -9.41 1.54
CA VAL A 49 -7.17 -9.17 0.20
C VAL A 49 -5.72 -9.66 0.21
N GLY A 50 -5.40 -10.67 -0.61
CA GLY A 50 -4.06 -11.23 -0.67
C GLY A 50 -3.56 -11.62 0.73
N PRO A 51 -2.36 -11.18 1.14
CA PRO A 51 -1.81 -11.49 2.46
C PRO A 51 -2.40 -10.64 3.58
N HIS A 52 -3.29 -9.67 3.27
CA HIS A 52 -3.81 -8.71 4.23
C HIS A 52 -5.08 -9.24 4.89
N PRO A 53 -5.03 -9.68 6.18
CA PRO A 53 -6.20 -10.27 6.84
C PRO A 53 -7.15 -9.24 7.44
N VAL A 54 -6.76 -7.97 7.46
CA VAL A 54 -7.49 -6.87 8.08
C VAL A 54 -8.00 -5.95 6.98
N PRO A 55 -9.17 -5.28 7.15
CA PRO A 55 -9.63 -4.28 6.18
C PRO A 55 -8.55 -3.26 5.87
N GLN A 56 -8.44 -2.88 4.59
CA GLN A 56 -7.42 -1.94 4.13
C GLN A 56 -7.81 -1.28 2.81
N PHE A 57 -7.13 -0.18 2.46
CA PHE A 57 -7.07 0.29 1.09
C PHE A 57 -5.61 0.45 0.68
N GLU A 58 -5.34 0.40 -0.62
CA GLU A 58 -3.97 0.45 -1.11
C GLU A 58 -3.76 1.59 -2.10
N CYS A 59 -2.51 2.08 -2.15
CA CYS A 59 -2.07 3.08 -3.11
C CYS A 59 -0.91 2.52 -3.92
N HIS A 60 -0.86 2.85 -5.19
CA HIS A 60 0.24 2.50 -6.08
C HIS A 60 0.98 3.77 -6.50
N PHE A 61 2.31 3.77 -6.39
CA PHE A 61 3.14 4.92 -6.72
C PHE A 61 4.57 4.48 -7.01
N TYR A 62 5.37 5.38 -7.57
CA TYR A 62 6.80 5.13 -7.74
C TYR A 62 7.59 5.67 -6.56
N GLU A 63 8.73 5.07 -6.29
CA GLU A 63 9.58 5.40 -5.15
C GLU A 63 9.89 6.90 -5.05
N SER A 64 10.06 7.56 -6.19
CA SER A 64 10.36 8.99 -6.23
C SER A 64 9.29 9.86 -5.56
N TYR A 65 8.07 9.34 -5.38
CA TYR A 65 6.99 10.08 -4.73
C TYR A 65 6.92 9.85 -3.23
N LEU A 66 7.73 8.96 -2.67
CA LEU A 66 7.72 8.69 -1.23
C LEU A 66 7.83 9.96 -0.37
N PRO A 67 8.74 10.91 -0.66
CA PRO A 67 8.85 12.11 0.17
C PRO A 67 7.57 12.95 0.21
N ARG A 68 6.74 12.88 -0.81
CA ARG A 68 5.48 13.62 -0.87
C ARG A 68 4.34 12.89 -0.16
N LEU A 69 4.40 11.57 -0.13
CA LEU A 69 3.34 10.72 0.41
C LEU A 69 3.54 10.44 1.90
N MET A 70 4.79 10.24 2.33
CA MET A 70 5.12 9.82 3.69
C MET A 70 4.56 10.71 4.79
N PRO A 71 4.58 12.05 4.69
CA PRO A 71 4.03 12.89 5.77
C PRO A 71 2.56 12.58 6.07
N ALA A 72 1.75 12.34 5.03
CA ALA A 72 0.34 12.00 5.23
C ALA A 72 0.18 10.61 5.86
N LEU A 73 0.98 9.65 5.43
CA LEU A 73 0.92 8.28 5.97
C LEU A 73 1.42 8.23 7.41
N GLU A 74 2.47 8.98 7.74
CA GLU A 74 3.03 8.99 9.09
C GLU A 74 2.09 9.69 10.09
N SER A 75 1.35 10.69 9.65
CA SER A 75 0.48 11.49 10.53
C SER A 75 -0.95 11.00 10.62
N CYS A 76 -1.34 9.96 9.86
CA CYS A 76 -2.74 9.55 9.78
C CYS A 76 -3.25 8.83 11.03
N GLY A 77 -2.36 8.32 11.88
CA GLY A 77 -2.75 7.60 13.09
C GLY A 77 -3.17 6.14 12.85
N LEU A 78 -3.08 5.66 11.63
CA LEU A 78 -3.44 4.29 11.27
C LEU A 78 -2.18 3.45 11.03
N THR A 79 -2.33 2.13 11.10
CA THR A 79 -1.24 1.23 10.74
C THR A 79 -1.11 1.19 9.23
N VAL A 80 0.10 1.39 8.74
CA VAL A 80 0.40 1.44 7.29
C VAL A 80 1.59 0.54 7.00
N LEU A 81 1.51 -0.22 5.92
CA LEU A 81 2.64 -0.96 5.36
C LEU A 81 3.03 -0.32 4.03
N VAL A 82 4.28 0.12 3.92
CA VAL A 82 4.85 0.63 2.68
C VAL A 82 5.88 -0.38 2.19
N HIS A 83 5.75 -0.84 0.96
CA HIS A 83 6.70 -1.83 0.43
C HIS A 83 6.93 -1.67 -1.07
N PRO A 84 8.13 -2.05 -1.57
CA PRO A 84 8.37 -2.07 -3.01
C PRO A 84 7.69 -3.27 -3.65
N LEU A 85 7.64 -3.28 -4.98
CA LEU A 85 7.32 -4.45 -5.78
C LEU A 85 8.61 -4.95 -6.41
N THR A 86 9.09 -6.10 -5.97
CA THR A 86 10.27 -6.77 -6.53
C THR A 86 9.88 -8.17 -6.97
N LEU A 87 10.84 -8.93 -7.51
CA LEU A 87 10.60 -10.33 -7.86
C LEU A 87 10.61 -11.26 -6.64
N ASP A 88 10.72 -10.70 -5.43
CA ASP A 88 10.60 -11.45 -4.18
C ASP A 88 9.43 -10.90 -3.37
N ASP A 89 8.23 -11.44 -3.65
CA ASP A 89 6.99 -10.99 -3.03
C ASP A 89 7.01 -11.15 -1.51
N THR A 90 7.65 -12.21 -1.01
CA THR A 90 7.78 -12.43 0.43
C THR A 90 8.68 -11.36 1.08
N ALA A 91 9.82 -11.04 0.47
CA ALA A 91 10.70 -9.99 0.98
C ALA A 91 10.01 -8.63 0.96
N ASP A 92 9.23 -8.34 -0.09
CA ASP A 92 8.48 -7.10 -0.20
C ASP A 92 7.59 -6.88 1.03
N HIS A 93 6.96 -7.93 1.53
CA HIS A 93 6.02 -7.87 2.65
C HIS A 93 6.69 -8.11 4.01
N THR A 94 7.97 -8.38 4.06
CA THR A 94 8.70 -8.67 5.30
C THR A 94 9.93 -7.78 5.46
N THR A 95 11.09 -8.21 4.92
CA THR A 95 12.36 -7.50 5.15
C THR A 95 12.43 -6.15 4.42
N LEU A 96 11.73 -6.00 3.30
CA LEU A 96 11.70 -4.76 2.54
C LEU A 96 10.49 -3.89 2.88
N GLY A 97 9.57 -4.40 3.68
CA GLY A 97 8.39 -3.66 4.13
C GLY A 97 8.73 -2.71 5.26
N ARG A 98 8.08 -1.54 5.25
CA ARG A 98 8.22 -0.55 6.31
C ARG A 98 6.85 -0.29 6.94
N TRP A 99 6.76 -0.55 8.24
CA TRP A 99 5.52 -0.34 8.99
C TRP A 99 5.50 1.05 9.63
N LEU A 100 4.34 1.71 9.56
CA LEU A 100 4.09 3.02 10.16
C LEU A 100 2.88 2.92 11.09
N GLY A 101 2.82 3.82 12.05
CA GLY A 101 1.67 3.94 12.95
C GLY A 101 1.71 2.94 14.09
N GLY A 102 0.89 1.91 14.05
CA GLY A 102 0.78 0.94 15.12
C GLY A 102 1.72 -0.24 15.00
N ALA A 103 1.42 -1.31 15.74
CA ALA A 103 2.17 -2.55 15.64
C ALA A 103 1.95 -3.21 14.28
N PRO A 104 2.97 -3.88 13.74
CA PRO A 104 2.82 -4.61 12.47
C PRO A 104 1.69 -5.63 12.55
N ILE A 105 0.99 -5.79 11.42
CA ILE A 105 -0.08 -6.78 11.29
C ILE A 105 0.55 -8.09 10.83
N GLU A 106 0.11 -9.20 11.41
CA GLU A 106 0.57 -10.52 10.98
C GLU A 106 -0.08 -10.87 9.64
N LEU A 107 0.72 -10.84 8.58
CA LEU A 107 0.25 -11.11 7.23
C LEU A 107 0.20 -12.62 6.95
N ASP A 108 -0.68 -13.01 6.03
CA ASP A 108 -0.76 -14.39 5.55
C ASP A 108 0.25 -14.57 4.41
N LEU A 109 1.47 -14.96 4.75
CA LEU A 109 2.55 -15.10 3.77
C LEU A 109 2.37 -16.29 2.85
N SER A 110 1.47 -17.23 3.19
CA SER A 110 1.26 -18.44 2.40
C SER A 110 0.63 -18.19 1.03
N VAL A 111 0.00 -17.02 0.83
CA VAL A 111 -0.66 -16.67 -0.43
C VAL A 111 0.23 -15.85 -1.36
N LEU A 112 1.45 -15.53 -0.95
CA LEU A 112 2.38 -14.75 -1.75
C LEU A 112 3.00 -15.58 -2.86
N ASP A 113 3.46 -14.88 -3.91
CA ASP A 113 4.08 -15.53 -5.06
C ASP A 113 5.43 -16.18 -4.69
N PRO A 114 5.84 -17.22 -5.41
CA PRO A 114 7.18 -17.79 -5.24
C PRO A 114 8.26 -16.83 -5.72
N PRO A 115 9.52 -17.03 -5.29
CA PRO A 115 10.63 -16.20 -5.76
C PRO A 115 10.71 -16.16 -7.29
N GLY A 116 10.97 -14.99 -7.84
CA GLY A 116 11.07 -14.78 -9.28
C GLY A 116 9.76 -14.40 -9.95
N VAL A 117 8.65 -14.39 -9.22
CA VAL A 117 7.32 -14.05 -9.73
C VAL A 117 6.68 -13.01 -8.81
N ASN A 118 6.06 -11.99 -9.39
CA ASN A 118 5.23 -11.07 -8.63
C ASN A 118 4.09 -10.56 -9.51
N GLN A 119 2.88 -11.07 -9.28
CA GLN A 119 1.69 -10.69 -10.03
C GLN A 119 1.31 -9.22 -9.84
N GLY A 120 1.81 -8.58 -8.78
CA GLY A 120 1.58 -7.17 -8.52
C GLY A 120 2.07 -6.26 -9.64
N PHE A 121 3.11 -6.68 -10.39
CA PHE A 121 3.59 -5.90 -11.52
C PHE A 121 2.53 -5.71 -12.60
N ALA A 122 1.75 -6.75 -12.89
CA ALA A 122 0.70 -6.68 -13.90
C ALA A 122 -0.47 -5.79 -13.47
N ARG A 123 -0.65 -5.61 -12.15
CA ARG A 123 -1.75 -4.83 -11.57
C ARG A 123 -1.34 -3.41 -11.20
N PHE A 124 -0.07 -3.10 -11.26
CA PHE A 124 0.45 -1.83 -10.79
C PHE A 124 -0.18 -0.65 -11.55
N GLY A 125 -0.75 0.29 -10.80
CA GLY A 125 -1.41 1.46 -11.36
C GLY A 125 -2.77 1.19 -11.99
N ARG A 126 -3.34 0.01 -11.79
CA ARG A 126 -4.60 -0.41 -12.42
C ARG A 126 -5.72 -0.54 -11.39
N THR A 127 -6.95 -0.40 -11.88
CA THR A 127 -8.16 -0.42 -11.04
C THR A 127 -9.01 -1.67 -11.23
N ASP A 128 -8.56 -2.63 -12.01
CA ASP A 128 -9.34 -3.78 -12.46
C ASP A 128 -9.08 -5.07 -11.65
N PHE A 129 -8.69 -4.89 -10.40
CA PHE A 129 -8.47 -6.06 -9.54
C PHE A 129 -9.06 -5.88 -8.14
#